data_b43f94bfbcc6048b11903154d2e6c637
#
_entry.id   b43f94bfbcc6048b11903154d2e6c637
#
_cell.length_a   1.000
_cell.length_b   1.000
_cell.length_c   1.000
_cell.angle_alpha   90.00
_cell.angle_beta   90.00
_cell.angle_gamma   90.00
#
_symmetry.space_group_name_H-M   'P 1'
#
loop_
_entity.id
_entity.type
_entity.pdbx_description
1 polymer ?
#
loop_
_entity_poly.entity_id
_entity_poly.type
_entity_poly.pdbx_seq_one_letter_code
_entity_poly.pdbx_strand_id
1 'polypeptide(L)' 'KLTADERRKYILQRMFDDKYISASQLSEALGVTPRTIFRDVDILKQTGKLKREGDEKTGYWVVLNYD' A
#
# COMPACT_ATOMS: atom_id res chain seq x y z
N LYS A 1 3.70 -12.00 -13.91
CA LYS A 1 3.38 -11.91 -12.49
C LYS A 1 4.42 -11.05 -11.77
N LEU A 2 3.98 -10.13 -10.94
CA LEU A 2 4.88 -9.20 -10.27
C LEU A 2 5.68 -9.90 -9.17
N THR A 3 6.94 -9.50 -9.02
CA THR A 3 7.73 -9.88 -7.84
C THR A 3 7.21 -9.10 -6.64
N ALA A 4 7.64 -9.47 -5.43
CA ALA A 4 7.26 -8.76 -4.22
C ALA A 4 7.69 -7.29 -4.29
N ASP A 5 8.90 -7.02 -4.78
CA ASP A 5 9.38 -5.63 -4.92
C ASP A 5 8.55 -4.84 -5.91
N GLU A 6 8.24 -5.42 -7.06
CA GLU A 6 7.40 -4.77 -8.06
C GLU A 6 5.99 -4.51 -7.52
N ARG A 7 5.45 -5.47 -6.78
CA ARG A 7 4.13 -5.33 -6.17
C ARG A 7 4.11 -4.18 -5.17
N ARG A 8 5.15 -4.08 -4.32
CA ARG A 8 5.24 -3.00 -3.33
C ARG A 8 5.39 -1.63 -3.99
N LYS A 9 6.14 -1.54 -5.08
CA LYS A 9 6.24 -0.29 -5.85
C LYS A 9 4.89 0.10 -6.43
N TYR A 10 4.15 -0.86 -6.96
CA TYR A 10 2.81 -0.63 -7.49
C TYR A 10 1.87 -0.12 -6.38
N ILE A 11 1.94 -0.73 -5.20
CA ILE A 11 1.12 -0.32 -4.06
C ILE A 11 1.42 1.14 -3.69
N LEU A 12 2.70 1.50 -3.60
CA LEU A 12 3.09 2.88 -3.30
C LEU A 12 2.58 3.86 -4.35
N GLN A 13 2.69 3.50 -5.63
CA GLN A 13 2.22 4.34 -6.72
C GLN A 13 0.70 4.58 -6.61
N ARG A 14 -0.06 3.51 -6.36
CA ARG A 14 -1.50 3.62 -6.25
C ARG A 14 -1.90 4.45 -5.03
N MET A 15 -1.19 4.31 -3.93
CA MET A 15 -1.45 5.08 -2.72
C MET A 15 -1.10 6.56 -2.89
N PHE A 16 -0.09 6.85 -3.69
CA PHE A 16 0.26 8.22 -4.02
C PHE A 16 -0.83 8.87 -4.87
N ASP A 17 -1.33 8.13 -5.86
CA ASP A 17 -2.36 8.64 -6.77
C ASP A 17 -3.73 8.75 -6.07
N ASP A 18 -4.00 7.83 -5.14
CA ASP A 18 -5.26 7.80 -4.40
C ASP A 18 -4.98 7.46 -2.94
N LYS A 19 -4.84 8.49 -2.11
CA LYS A 19 -4.50 8.30 -0.71
C LYS A 19 -5.58 7.60 0.11
N TYR A 20 -6.78 7.45 -0.43
CA TYR A 20 -7.89 6.76 0.23
C TYR A 20 -8.10 5.34 -0.26
N ILE A 21 -7.21 4.84 -1.12
CA ILE A 21 -7.37 3.49 -1.67
C ILE A 21 -7.34 2.45 -0.54
N SER A 22 -8.20 1.45 -0.66
CA SER A 22 -8.31 0.40 0.36
C SER A 22 -7.44 -0.81 0.00
N ALA A 23 -7.17 -1.64 1.01
CA ALA A 23 -6.48 -2.91 0.79
C ALA A 23 -7.28 -3.82 -0.14
N SER A 24 -8.61 -3.79 -0.05
CA SER A 24 -9.46 -4.57 -0.94
C SER A 24 -9.29 -4.16 -2.39
N GLN A 25 -9.23 -2.86 -2.66
CA GLN A 25 -9.03 -2.35 -4.01
C GLN A 25 -7.67 -2.77 -4.55
N LEU A 26 -6.63 -2.69 -3.71
CA LEU A 26 -5.29 -3.11 -4.11
C LEU A 26 -5.22 -4.62 -4.36
N SER A 27 -5.88 -5.41 -3.53
CA SER A 27 -5.87 -6.86 -3.71
C SER A 27 -6.56 -7.27 -5.01
N GLU A 28 -7.65 -6.61 -5.36
CA GLU A 28 -8.33 -6.87 -6.63
C GLU A 28 -7.47 -6.47 -7.82
N ALA A 29 -6.84 -5.29 -7.74
CA ALA A 29 -6.01 -4.80 -8.85
C ALA A 29 -4.81 -5.71 -9.11
N LEU A 30 -4.24 -6.28 -8.05
CA LEU A 30 -3.04 -7.10 -8.14
C LEU A 30 -3.33 -8.61 -8.23
N GLY A 31 -4.58 -9.01 -8.00
CA GLY A 31 -4.92 -10.44 -8.02
C GLY A 31 -4.33 -11.22 -6.86
N VAL A 32 -4.16 -10.58 -5.71
CA VAL A 32 -3.65 -11.21 -4.49
C VAL A 32 -4.66 -11.05 -3.36
N THR A 33 -4.46 -11.78 -2.26
CA THR A 33 -5.37 -11.67 -1.12
C THR A 33 -5.12 -10.37 -0.37
N PRO A 34 -6.12 -9.85 0.34
CA PRO A 34 -5.92 -8.67 1.21
C PRO A 34 -4.83 -8.89 2.26
N ARG A 35 -4.68 -10.14 2.72
CA ARG A 35 -3.62 -10.47 3.69
C ARG A 35 -2.24 -10.18 3.12
N THR A 36 -2.03 -10.47 1.84
CA THR A 36 -0.77 -10.14 1.17
C THR A 36 -0.54 -8.64 1.14
N ILE A 37 -1.61 -7.87 0.87
CA ILE A 37 -1.53 -6.41 0.88
C ILE A 37 -1.15 -5.89 2.27
N PHE A 38 -1.79 -6.39 3.32
CA PHE A 38 -1.46 -5.96 4.69
C PHE A 38 -0.01 -6.26 5.04
N ARG A 39 0.49 -7.42 4.60
CA ARG A 39 1.89 -7.78 4.83
C ARG A 39 2.83 -6.82 4.12
N ASP A 40 2.55 -6.49 2.87
CA ASP A 40 3.35 -5.53 2.11
C ASP A 40 3.31 -4.15 2.74
N VAL A 41 2.12 -3.72 3.20
CA VAL A 41 1.95 -2.43 3.87
C VAL A 41 2.80 -2.37 5.15
N ASP A 42 2.81 -3.44 5.93
CA ASP A 42 3.64 -3.49 7.15
C ASP A 42 5.11 -3.34 6.82
N ILE A 43 5.59 -4.02 5.79
CA ILE A 43 6.97 -3.92 5.35
C ILE A 43 7.29 -2.49 4.90
N LEU A 44 6.40 -1.88 4.13
CA LEU A 44 6.59 -0.51 3.66
C LEU A 44 6.63 0.48 4.80
N LYS A 45 5.80 0.28 5.83
CA LYS A 45 5.83 1.12 7.03
C LYS A 45 7.15 0.96 7.78
N GLN A 46 7.59 -0.28 7.95
CA GLN A 46 8.82 -0.58 8.69
C GLN A 46 10.06 -0.03 7.99
N THR A 47 10.03 0.04 6.67
CA THR A 47 11.16 0.55 5.90
C THR A 47 11.09 2.05 5.66
N GLY A 48 10.11 2.73 6.27
CA GLY A 48 10.01 4.19 6.19
C GLY A 48 9.50 4.73 4.87
N LYS A 49 8.84 3.90 4.06
CA LYS A 49 8.33 4.32 2.75
C LYS A 49 6.88 4.73 2.78
N LEU A 50 6.16 4.32 3.80
CA LEU A 50 4.72 4.52 3.90
C LEU A 50 4.32 4.85 5.32
N LYS A 51 3.27 5.66 5.45
CA LYS A 51 2.72 6.07 6.73
C LYS A 51 1.21 6.15 6.62
N ARG A 52 0.52 5.85 7.71
CA ARG A 52 -0.93 6.00 7.81
C ARG A 52 -1.23 7.18 8.70
N GLU A 53 -2.04 8.13 8.21
CA GLU A 53 -2.45 9.30 8.98
C GLU A 53 -3.97 9.31 9.13
N GLY A 54 -4.46 9.99 10.17
CA GLY A 54 -5.88 10.13 10.42
C GLY A 54 -6.47 8.96 11.19
N ASP A 55 -7.79 8.93 11.25
CA ASP A 55 -8.54 7.88 11.96
C ASP A 55 -8.62 6.61 11.12
N GLU A 56 -9.03 5.51 11.76
CA GLU A 56 -9.21 4.24 11.06
C GLU A 56 -10.20 4.36 9.91
N LYS A 57 -11.27 5.12 10.09
CA LYS A 57 -12.32 5.26 9.09
C LYS A 57 -12.05 6.35 8.07
N THR A 58 -11.40 7.43 8.50
CA THR A 58 -11.16 8.59 7.64
C THR A 58 -9.69 8.79 7.33
N GLY A 59 -8.87 7.82 7.71
CA GLY A 59 -7.44 7.89 7.49
C GLY A 59 -7.05 7.79 6.02
N TYR A 60 -5.82 8.14 5.76
CA TYR A 60 -5.28 8.11 4.40
C TYR A 60 -3.81 7.71 4.43
N TRP A 61 -3.32 7.31 3.26
CA TRP A 61 -1.93 6.87 3.10
C TRP A 61 -1.03 8.05 2.75
N VAL A 62 0.15 8.09 3.35
CA VAL A 62 1.17 9.07 3.02
C VAL A 62 2.39 8.31 2.52
N VAL A 63 2.74 8.54 1.26
CA VAL A 63 3.91 7.91 0.64
C VAL A 63 5.11 8.80 0.92
N LEU A 64 6.06 8.28 1.70
CA LEU A 64 7.23 9.02 2.13
C LEU A 64 8.40 8.87 1.17
N ASN A 65 8.50 7.73 0.51
CA ASN A 65 9.60 7.42 -0.39
C ASN A 65 9.19 6.33 -1.37
N TYR A 66 9.38 6.58 -2.66
CA TYR A 66 9.07 5.61 -3.71
C TYR A 66 10.11 4.50 -3.82
N ASP A 67 11.32 4.82 -3.46
CA ASP A 67 12.42 3.88 -3.56
C ASP A 67 12.55 3.07 -2.27
#